data_270b2300acd75d01a60bedadc0b103f2
#
_entry.id   270b2300acd75d01a60bedadc0b103f2
#
_cell.length_a   1.000
_cell.length_b   1.000
_cell.length_c   1.000
_cell.angle_alpha   90.00
_cell.angle_beta   90.00
_cell.angle_gamma   90.00
#
_symmetry.space_group_name_H-M   'P 1'
#
loop_
_entity.id
_entity.type
_entity.pdbx_description
1 polymer ?
#
loop_
_entity_poly.entity_id
_entity_poly.type
_entity_poly.pdbx_seq_one_letter_code
_entity_poly.pdbx_strand_id
1 'polypeptide(L)'
;TNIKNKISPIELSGLTDVGKAQIISATAEENKRPILIITYNEIKAKKLLNDLKYFTTNVDYFPKREIVAYDYEAESKDVPYERIEVLNKIKQNKAEIIITTIEALMQKMISKELLYKYVIQFKVGNTYNLEEIKQNLIQLGYDRNDLVENKGQFSVRGGIIDIGLTEKQGIRIEFWGDEVDSIRYFN
;
A
#
# COMPACT_ATOMS: atom_id res chain seq x y z
N THR A 1 -7.02 31.19 -5.62
CA THR A 1 -5.69 31.16 -5.00
C THR A 1 -4.65 30.69 -6.00
N ASN A 2 -3.36 30.89 -5.73
CA ASN A 2 -2.26 30.62 -6.66
C ASN A 2 -2.25 29.17 -7.16
N ILE A 3 -2.61 28.18 -6.32
CA ILE A 3 -2.66 26.77 -6.72
C ILE A 3 -3.74 26.54 -7.79
N LYS A 4 -4.93 27.13 -7.63
CA LYS A 4 -6.01 27.04 -8.64
C LYS A 4 -5.60 27.67 -9.97
N ASN A 5 -4.82 28.73 -9.91
CA ASN A 5 -4.30 29.43 -11.08
C ASN A 5 -3.03 28.75 -11.69
N LYS A 6 -2.63 27.59 -11.16
CA LYS A 6 -1.44 26.85 -11.60
C LYS A 6 -0.13 27.64 -11.52
N ILE A 7 -0.04 28.60 -10.60
CA ILE A 7 1.20 29.33 -10.34
C ILE A 7 2.17 28.43 -9.63
N SER A 8 3.39 28.28 -10.14
CA SER A 8 4.44 27.45 -9.59
C SER A 8 5.81 28.05 -9.91
N PRO A 9 6.78 28.03 -9.00
CA PRO A 9 6.68 27.51 -7.62
C PRO A 9 5.96 28.47 -6.68
N ILE A 10 5.47 27.94 -5.54
CA ILE A 10 4.93 28.70 -4.42
C ILE A 10 5.80 28.42 -3.20
N GLU A 11 6.38 29.46 -2.61
CA GLU A 11 7.13 29.36 -1.38
C GLU A 11 6.25 29.72 -0.17
N LEU A 12 6.34 28.91 0.88
CA LEU A 12 5.67 29.16 2.16
C LEU A 12 6.75 29.14 3.26
N SER A 13 6.98 30.28 3.89
CA SER A 13 7.95 30.46 4.97
C SER A 13 7.28 30.80 6.30
N GLY A 14 8.03 30.64 7.40
CA GLY A 14 7.55 31.00 8.75
C GLY A 14 6.49 30.05 9.34
N LEU A 15 6.26 28.88 8.75
CA LEU A 15 5.29 27.90 9.22
C LEU A 15 5.88 27.00 10.32
N THR A 16 5.10 26.79 11.37
CA THR A 16 5.37 25.70 12.34
C THR A 16 5.08 24.35 11.69
N ASP A 17 5.58 23.27 12.30
CA ASP A 17 5.34 21.92 11.74
C ASP A 17 3.84 21.60 11.67
N VAL A 18 3.07 21.93 12.73
CA VAL A 18 1.61 21.77 12.73
C VAL A 18 0.93 22.67 11.69
N GLY A 19 1.39 23.92 11.52
CA GLY A 19 0.90 24.82 10.47
C GLY A 19 1.12 24.28 9.07
N LYS A 20 2.24 23.59 8.81
CA LYS A 20 2.48 22.89 7.56
C LYS A 20 1.45 21.78 7.32
N ALA A 21 1.21 20.93 8.34
CA ALA A 21 0.24 19.84 8.25
C ALA A 21 -1.18 20.38 7.96
N GLN A 22 -1.59 21.45 8.64
CA GLN A 22 -2.89 22.08 8.42
C GLN A 22 -3.06 22.60 6.98
N ILE A 23 -2.04 23.32 6.46
CA ILE A 23 -2.10 23.87 5.10
C ILE A 23 -2.12 22.74 4.06
N ILE A 24 -1.33 21.68 4.25
CA ILE A 24 -1.30 20.52 3.36
C ILE A 24 -2.67 19.84 3.33
N SER A 25 -3.26 19.56 4.49
CA SER A 25 -4.58 18.93 4.60
C SER A 25 -5.66 19.80 3.93
N ALA A 26 -5.73 21.09 4.23
CA ALA A 26 -6.66 22.00 3.60
C ALA A 26 -6.46 22.09 2.07
N THR A 27 -5.21 22.01 1.61
CA THR A 27 -4.89 22.03 0.18
C THR A 27 -5.37 20.76 -0.53
N ALA A 28 -5.24 19.59 0.11
CA ALA A 28 -5.73 18.31 -0.41
C ALA A 28 -7.25 18.33 -0.55
N GLU A 29 -7.94 18.74 0.50
CA GLU A 29 -9.40 18.83 0.54
C GLU A 29 -9.97 19.78 -0.53
N GLU A 30 -9.34 20.97 -0.69
CA GLU A 30 -9.82 21.98 -1.62
C GLU A 30 -9.59 21.62 -3.08
N ASN A 31 -8.46 20.98 -3.41
CA ASN A 31 -8.08 20.76 -4.81
C ASN A 31 -8.43 19.37 -5.32
N LYS A 32 -8.76 18.41 -4.44
CA LYS A 32 -9.08 17.02 -4.78
C LYS A 32 -8.05 16.38 -5.72
N ARG A 33 -6.78 16.75 -5.53
CA ARG A 33 -5.64 16.20 -6.28
C ARG A 33 -4.69 15.52 -5.31
N PRO A 34 -4.06 14.41 -5.70
CA PRO A 34 -3.06 13.79 -4.85
C PRO A 34 -1.88 14.76 -4.62
N ILE A 35 -1.41 14.81 -3.38
CA ILE A 35 -0.26 15.60 -2.95
C ILE A 35 0.88 14.65 -2.64
N LEU A 36 2.03 14.84 -3.29
CA LEU A 36 3.27 14.15 -2.96
C LEU A 36 4.15 15.08 -2.13
N ILE A 37 4.50 14.64 -0.93
CA ILE A 37 5.39 15.37 -0.02
C ILE A 37 6.73 14.64 0.05
N ILE A 38 7.79 15.35 -0.26
CA ILE A 38 9.14 14.82 -0.23
C ILE A 38 9.89 15.47 0.91
N THR A 39 10.39 14.66 1.85
CA THR A 39 11.23 15.10 2.95
C THR A 39 12.67 14.68 2.74
N TYR A 40 13.59 15.33 3.44
CA TYR A 40 15.00 15.00 3.35
C TYR A 40 15.41 13.79 4.21
N ASN A 41 14.62 13.40 5.19
CA ASN A 41 14.86 12.20 5.98
C ASN A 41 13.56 11.59 6.56
N GLU A 42 13.68 10.38 7.05
CA GLU A 42 12.57 9.59 7.60
C GLU A 42 11.99 10.15 8.89
N ILE A 43 12.82 10.73 9.77
CA ILE A 43 12.37 11.32 11.04
C ILE A 43 11.37 12.45 10.75
N LYS A 44 11.70 13.32 9.80
CA LYS A 44 10.80 14.41 9.39
C LYS A 44 9.55 13.90 8.68
N ALA A 45 9.69 12.85 7.86
CA ALA A 45 8.55 12.21 7.22
C ALA A 45 7.56 11.66 8.25
N LYS A 46 8.03 10.86 9.21
CA LYS A 46 7.20 10.27 10.28
C LYS A 46 6.59 11.33 11.20
N LYS A 47 7.33 12.39 11.52
CA LYS A 47 6.79 13.51 12.29
C LYS A 47 5.63 14.17 11.55
N LEU A 48 5.83 14.54 10.28
CA LEU A 48 4.78 15.17 9.47
C LEU A 48 3.58 14.24 9.25
N LEU A 49 3.81 12.93 9.11
CA LEU A 49 2.75 11.92 9.04
C LEU A 49 1.88 11.94 10.31
N ASN A 50 2.51 11.98 11.49
CA ASN A 50 1.79 12.05 12.75
C ASN A 50 1.02 13.37 12.89
N ASP A 51 1.62 14.49 12.52
CA ASP A 51 0.94 15.79 12.55
C ASP A 51 -0.25 15.83 11.59
N LEU A 52 -0.14 15.25 10.38
CA LEU A 52 -1.23 15.17 9.40
C LEU A 52 -2.38 14.28 9.84
N LYS A 53 -2.12 13.20 10.59
CA LYS A 53 -3.17 12.32 11.12
C LYS A 53 -4.17 12.99 12.05
N TYR A 54 -3.85 14.17 12.59
CA TYR A 54 -4.80 14.99 13.35
C TYR A 54 -5.81 15.73 12.45
N PHE A 55 -5.49 15.91 11.17
CA PHE A 55 -6.30 16.67 10.22
C PHE A 55 -6.99 15.80 9.17
N THR A 56 -6.40 14.65 8.83
CA THR A 56 -6.94 13.73 7.82
C THR A 56 -6.56 12.28 8.11
N THR A 57 -7.43 11.36 7.70
CA THR A 57 -7.15 9.92 7.72
C THR A 57 -6.52 9.42 6.41
N ASN A 58 -6.54 10.24 5.35
CA ASN A 58 -6.12 9.88 4.00
C ASN A 58 -4.67 10.32 3.73
N VAL A 59 -3.76 9.88 4.59
CA VAL A 59 -2.33 10.13 4.47
C VAL A 59 -1.57 8.81 4.55
N ASP A 60 -0.72 8.58 3.56
CA ASP A 60 0.09 7.38 3.43
C ASP A 60 1.58 7.72 3.50
N TYR A 61 2.37 6.82 4.06
CA TYR A 61 3.82 6.91 4.06
C TYR A 61 4.40 5.90 3.07
N PHE A 62 5.25 6.36 2.16
CA PHE A 62 5.99 5.50 1.23
C PHE A 62 7.43 5.36 1.72
N PRO A 63 7.79 4.25 2.39
CA PRO A 63 9.10 4.07 3.02
C PRO A 63 10.19 3.75 2.01
N LYS A 64 11.45 3.99 2.40
CA LYS A 64 12.61 3.44 1.70
C LYS A 64 12.74 1.94 2.03
N ARG A 65 13.26 1.16 1.09
CA ARG A 65 13.70 -0.21 1.37
C ARG A 65 15.06 -0.16 2.03
N GLU A 66 15.24 -0.94 3.07
CA GLU A 66 16.58 -1.20 3.62
C GLU A 66 17.32 -2.12 2.65
N ILE A 67 18.49 -1.71 2.21
CA ILE A 67 19.38 -2.56 1.44
C ILE A 67 20.29 -3.23 2.45
N VAL A 68 19.95 -4.45 2.85
CA VAL A 68 20.79 -5.25 3.72
C VAL A 68 21.89 -5.88 2.86
N ALA A 69 23.14 -5.57 3.18
CA ALA A 69 24.31 -6.05 2.41
C ALA A 69 24.66 -7.52 2.70
N TYR A 70 23.99 -8.16 3.64
CA TYR A 70 24.20 -9.56 4.03
C TYR A 70 22.85 -10.26 4.13
N ASP A 71 22.79 -11.52 3.66
CA ASP A 71 21.63 -12.40 3.80
C ASP A 71 21.41 -12.78 5.27
N TYR A 72 20.69 -11.94 6.00
CA TYR A 72 20.10 -12.37 7.26
C TYR A 72 18.72 -12.99 6.94
N GLU A 73 18.49 -14.19 7.45
CA GLU A 73 17.27 -15.00 7.23
C GLU A 73 15.96 -14.36 7.74
N ALA A 74 16.00 -13.14 8.28
CA ALA A 74 14.86 -12.41 8.84
C ALA A 74 14.69 -11.03 8.21
N GLU A 75 14.58 -10.94 6.88
CA GLU A 75 14.15 -9.70 6.23
C GLU A 75 12.65 -9.49 6.52
N SER A 76 12.32 -8.41 7.26
CA SER A 76 10.93 -8.05 7.48
C SER A 76 10.26 -7.75 6.13
N LYS A 77 9.23 -8.52 5.79
CA LYS A 77 8.43 -8.29 4.58
C LYS A 77 7.52 -7.04 4.68
N ASP A 78 7.56 -6.29 5.81
CA ASP A 78 6.67 -5.15 6.07
C ASP A 78 6.87 -4.01 5.09
N VAL A 79 8.09 -3.54 4.93
CA VAL A 79 8.40 -2.41 4.04
C VAL A 79 8.02 -2.67 2.58
N PRO A 80 8.30 -3.84 1.98
CA PRO A 80 7.77 -4.19 0.65
C PRO A 80 6.25 -4.11 0.56
N TYR A 81 5.53 -4.64 1.56
CA TYR A 81 4.06 -4.59 1.58
C TYR A 81 3.51 -3.17 1.70
N GLU A 82 4.06 -2.34 2.60
CA GLU A 82 3.68 -0.94 2.74
C GLU A 82 3.86 -0.17 1.41
N ARG A 83 4.96 -0.39 0.72
CA ARG A 83 5.21 0.23 -0.60
C ARG A 83 4.19 -0.20 -1.64
N ILE A 84 3.88 -1.50 -1.72
CA ILE A 84 2.87 -2.04 -2.66
C ILE A 84 1.49 -1.49 -2.34
N GLU A 85 1.13 -1.38 -1.06
CA GLU A 85 -0.15 -0.81 -0.64
C GLU A 85 -0.32 0.63 -1.13
N VAL A 86 0.68 1.48 -0.92
CA VAL A 86 0.66 2.87 -1.39
C VAL A 86 0.56 2.92 -2.92
N LEU A 87 1.36 2.12 -3.65
CA LEU A 87 1.29 2.06 -5.11
C LEU A 87 -0.08 1.59 -5.61
N ASN A 88 -0.71 0.65 -4.90
CA ASN A 88 -2.06 0.19 -5.25
C ASN A 88 -3.12 1.28 -5.00
N LYS A 89 -3.02 2.06 -3.90
CA LYS A 89 -3.88 3.23 -3.66
C LYS A 89 -3.71 4.28 -4.76
N ILE A 90 -2.49 4.55 -5.20
CA ILE A 90 -2.22 5.45 -6.34
C ILE A 90 -2.91 4.93 -7.60
N LYS A 91 -2.76 3.63 -7.90
CA LYS A 91 -3.39 2.98 -9.05
C LYS A 91 -4.92 3.12 -9.05
N GLN A 92 -5.53 2.99 -7.85
CA GLN A 92 -6.98 3.08 -7.68
C GLN A 92 -7.49 4.53 -7.62
N ASN A 93 -6.63 5.54 -7.75
CA ASN A 93 -6.93 6.97 -7.52
C ASN A 93 -7.52 7.24 -6.12
N LYS A 94 -7.09 6.47 -5.12
CA LYS A 94 -7.51 6.60 -3.72
C LYS A 94 -6.48 7.30 -2.85
N ALA A 95 -5.26 7.49 -3.34
CA ALA A 95 -4.22 8.20 -2.61
C ALA A 95 -4.49 9.70 -2.63
N GLU A 96 -4.56 10.33 -1.45
CA GLU A 96 -4.75 11.78 -1.33
C GLU A 96 -3.46 12.50 -0.94
N ILE A 97 -2.80 12.07 0.12
CA ILE A 97 -1.52 12.62 0.57
C ILE A 97 -0.53 11.48 0.73
N ILE A 98 0.59 11.58 0.06
CA ILE A 98 1.69 10.61 0.15
C ILE A 98 2.91 11.34 0.67
N ILE A 99 3.48 10.85 1.76
CA ILE A 99 4.75 11.35 2.32
C ILE A 99 5.84 10.34 2.00
N THR A 100 6.98 10.84 1.55
CA THR A 100 8.15 10.00 1.28
C THR A 100 9.45 10.77 1.50
N THR A 101 10.56 10.08 1.35
CA THR A 101 11.89 10.69 1.36
C THR A 101 12.50 10.70 -0.03
N ILE A 102 13.47 11.59 -0.25
CA ILE A 102 14.23 11.61 -1.52
C ILE A 102 14.92 10.26 -1.77
N GLU A 103 15.45 9.63 -0.72
CA GLU A 103 16.09 8.32 -0.80
C GLU A 103 15.12 7.23 -1.30
N ALA A 104 13.88 7.22 -0.79
CA ALA A 104 12.86 6.26 -1.19
C ALA A 104 12.45 6.42 -2.66
N LEU A 105 12.38 7.66 -3.15
CA LEU A 105 12.05 7.97 -4.56
C LEU A 105 13.17 7.59 -5.51
N MET A 106 14.43 7.70 -5.08
CA MET A 106 15.57 7.32 -5.91
C MET A 106 15.79 5.82 -6.03
N GLN A 107 15.11 5.02 -5.18
CA GLN A 107 15.19 3.57 -5.27
C GLN A 107 14.39 3.07 -6.47
N LYS A 108 14.92 2.02 -7.11
CA LYS A 108 14.23 1.34 -8.22
C LYS A 108 12.87 0.81 -7.76
N MET A 109 11.82 1.19 -8.47
CA MET A 109 10.45 0.75 -8.23
C MET A 109 10.04 -0.31 -9.24
N ILE A 110 9.04 -1.12 -8.84
CA ILE A 110 8.37 -2.03 -9.77
C ILE A 110 7.71 -1.21 -10.90
N SER A 111 7.79 -1.69 -12.12
CA SER A 111 7.11 -1.02 -13.23
C SER A 111 5.59 -1.14 -13.09
N LYS A 112 4.87 -0.19 -13.68
CA LYS A 112 3.41 -0.19 -13.67
C LYS A 112 2.84 -1.48 -14.26
N GLU A 113 3.41 -1.94 -15.38
CA GLU A 113 3.00 -3.16 -16.10
C GLU A 113 3.17 -4.38 -15.20
N LEU A 114 4.31 -4.48 -14.51
CA LEU A 114 4.57 -5.59 -13.61
C LEU A 114 3.66 -5.57 -12.38
N LEU A 115 3.40 -4.38 -11.80
CA LEU A 115 2.43 -4.24 -10.71
C LEU A 115 1.03 -4.70 -11.14
N TYR A 116 0.60 -4.40 -12.38
CA TYR A 116 -0.69 -4.82 -12.90
C TYR A 116 -0.77 -6.34 -13.09
N LYS A 117 0.32 -6.96 -13.55
CA LYS A 117 0.39 -8.41 -13.78
C LYS A 117 0.19 -9.21 -12.50
N TYR A 118 0.63 -8.69 -11.36
CA TYR A 118 0.61 -9.40 -10.08
C TYR A 118 -0.54 -9.00 -9.14
N VAL A 119 -1.47 -8.15 -9.58
CA VAL A 119 -2.69 -7.85 -8.81
C VAL A 119 -3.76 -8.85 -9.17
N ILE A 120 -4.16 -9.68 -8.20
CA ILE A 120 -5.30 -10.58 -8.35
C ILE A 120 -6.53 -9.86 -7.79
N GLN A 121 -7.62 -9.81 -8.56
CA GLN A 121 -8.90 -9.24 -8.13
C GLN A 121 -9.95 -10.34 -8.11
N PHE A 122 -10.58 -10.54 -6.97
CA PHE A 122 -11.69 -11.48 -6.82
C PHE A 122 -13.03 -10.74 -6.80
N LYS A 123 -14.01 -11.29 -7.49
CA LYS A 123 -15.41 -10.84 -7.43
C LYS A 123 -16.31 -12.05 -7.28
N VAL A 124 -17.30 -11.94 -6.40
CA VAL A 124 -18.37 -12.95 -6.25
C VAL A 124 -19.10 -13.12 -7.60
N GLY A 125 -19.37 -14.36 -7.97
CA GLY A 125 -19.99 -14.73 -9.24
C GLY A 125 -19.04 -14.83 -10.44
N ASN A 126 -17.75 -14.52 -10.27
CA ASN A 126 -16.75 -14.70 -11.33
C ASN A 126 -16.03 -16.04 -11.18
N THR A 127 -15.62 -16.62 -12.31
CA THR A 127 -14.86 -17.88 -12.34
C THR A 127 -13.36 -17.63 -12.36
N TYR A 128 -12.63 -18.48 -11.65
CA TYR A 128 -11.16 -18.42 -11.54
C TYR A 128 -10.58 -19.83 -11.49
N ASN A 129 -9.42 -20.02 -12.06
CA ASN A 129 -8.70 -21.27 -11.95
C ASN A 129 -7.91 -21.33 -10.63
N LEU A 130 -8.27 -22.25 -9.74
CA LEU A 130 -7.63 -22.39 -8.43
C LEU A 130 -6.14 -22.69 -8.53
N GLU A 131 -5.70 -23.49 -9.47
CA GLU A 131 -4.29 -23.82 -9.65
C GLU A 131 -3.48 -22.59 -10.10
N GLU A 132 -4.05 -21.78 -11.00
CA GLU A 132 -3.43 -20.52 -11.41
C GLU A 132 -3.30 -19.54 -10.24
N ILE A 133 -4.34 -19.41 -9.40
CA ILE A 133 -4.30 -18.58 -8.19
C ILE A 133 -3.16 -19.04 -7.26
N LYS A 134 -3.05 -20.34 -6.99
CA LYS A 134 -1.99 -20.91 -6.15
C LYS A 134 -0.59 -20.57 -6.69
N GLN A 135 -0.39 -20.77 -7.99
CA GLN A 135 0.89 -20.44 -8.64
C GLN A 135 1.22 -18.95 -8.54
N ASN A 136 0.22 -18.10 -8.77
CA ASN A 136 0.38 -16.65 -8.67
C ASN A 136 0.72 -16.22 -7.23
N LEU A 137 0.09 -16.80 -6.21
CA LEU A 137 0.40 -16.51 -4.81
C LEU A 137 1.83 -16.92 -4.46
N ILE A 138 2.29 -18.10 -4.90
CA ILE A 138 3.67 -18.55 -4.71
C ILE A 138 4.66 -17.61 -5.41
N GLN A 139 4.38 -17.20 -6.66
CA GLN A 139 5.21 -16.24 -7.40
C GLN A 139 5.26 -14.86 -6.73
N LEU A 140 4.20 -14.48 -6.03
CA LEU A 140 4.13 -13.26 -5.21
C LEU A 140 4.90 -13.37 -3.88
N GLY A 141 5.45 -14.54 -3.57
CA GLY A 141 6.21 -14.78 -2.34
C GLY A 141 5.33 -15.12 -1.13
N TYR A 142 4.09 -15.57 -1.36
CA TYR A 142 3.27 -16.12 -0.29
C TYR A 142 3.69 -17.55 0.01
N ASP A 143 3.80 -17.86 1.29
CA ASP A 143 4.11 -19.21 1.77
C ASP A 143 2.82 -20.03 1.90
N ARG A 144 2.81 -21.23 1.34
CA ARG A 144 1.66 -22.14 1.47
C ARG A 144 1.74 -22.92 2.78
N ASN A 145 0.71 -22.78 3.63
CA ASN A 145 0.59 -23.44 4.91
C ASN A 145 -0.77 -24.14 5.03
N ASP A 146 -0.89 -25.05 6.00
CA ASP A 146 -2.17 -25.71 6.29
C ASP A 146 -3.17 -24.74 6.95
N LEU A 147 -2.67 -23.77 7.72
CA LEU A 147 -3.41 -22.70 8.35
C LEU A 147 -2.71 -21.37 8.12
N VAL A 148 -3.49 -20.30 7.95
CA VAL A 148 -2.97 -18.93 7.85
C VAL A 148 -2.91 -18.33 9.24
N GLU A 149 -1.69 -18.05 9.72
CA GLU A 149 -1.43 -17.44 11.02
C GLU A 149 -0.83 -16.03 10.90
N ASN A 150 -0.16 -15.77 9.76
CA ASN A 150 0.56 -14.53 9.54
C ASN A 150 0.30 -13.96 8.14
N LYS A 151 0.65 -12.70 7.94
CA LYS A 151 0.64 -12.11 6.60
C LYS A 151 1.64 -12.81 5.68
N GLY A 152 1.35 -12.82 4.39
CA GLY A 152 2.19 -13.47 3.38
C GLY A 152 2.08 -14.99 3.39
N GLN A 153 1.11 -15.56 4.12
CA GLN A 153 0.76 -16.96 4.09
C GLN A 153 -0.57 -17.17 3.37
N PHE A 154 -0.74 -18.33 2.77
CA PHE A 154 -2.04 -18.76 2.26
C PHE A 154 -2.28 -20.24 2.51
N SER A 155 -3.54 -20.63 2.64
CA SER A 155 -3.97 -22.03 2.71
C SER A 155 -5.04 -22.34 1.69
N VAL A 156 -5.09 -23.59 1.24
CA VAL A 156 -6.13 -24.07 0.33
C VAL A 156 -6.68 -25.38 0.85
N ARG A 157 -7.97 -25.40 1.11
CA ARG A 157 -8.70 -26.57 1.64
C ARG A 157 -9.99 -26.79 0.84
N GLY A 158 -9.95 -27.78 -0.09
CA GLY A 158 -11.06 -27.97 -1.04
C GLY A 158 -11.27 -26.71 -1.90
N GLY A 159 -12.48 -26.17 -1.88
CA GLY A 159 -12.85 -24.94 -2.57
C GLY A 159 -12.66 -23.65 -1.75
N ILE A 160 -11.82 -23.65 -0.70
CA ILE A 160 -11.59 -22.49 0.16
C ILE A 160 -10.14 -22.06 0.06
N ILE A 161 -9.91 -20.78 -0.20
CA ILE A 161 -8.60 -20.15 -0.14
C ILE A 161 -8.61 -19.11 0.97
N ASP A 162 -7.70 -19.25 1.95
CA ASP A 162 -7.40 -18.25 2.97
C ASP A 162 -6.09 -17.56 2.64
N ILE A 163 -6.05 -16.23 2.73
CA ILE A 163 -4.85 -15.43 2.42
C ILE A 163 -4.63 -14.42 3.54
N GLY A 164 -3.45 -14.44 4.17
CA GLY A 164 -3.03 -13.47 5.18
C GLY A 164 -2.58 -12.16 4.54
N LEU A 165 -3.37 -11.11 4.72
CA LEU A 165 -3.12 -9.80 4.13
C LEU A 165 -2.29 -8.89 5.03
N THR A 166 -2.59 -8.90 6.33
CA THR A 166 -1.89 -8.12 7.35
C THR A 166 -1.67 -8.99 8.59
N GLU A 167 -0.97 -8.48 9.61
CA GLU A 167 -0.78 -9.16 10.90
C GLU A 167 -2.10 -9.48 11.64
N LYS A 168 -3.17 -8.78 11.29
CA LYS A 168 -4.45 -8.89 12.00
C LYS A 168 -5.63 -9.23 11.09
N GLN A 169 -5.40 -9.38 9.81
CA GLN A 169 -6.52 -9.56 8.88
C GLN A 169 -6.13 -10.46 7.72
N GLY A 170 -6.92 -11.47 7.49
CA GLY A 170 -6.90 -12.31 6.30
C GLY A 170 -8.19 -12.18 5.50
N ILE A 171 -8.17 -12.74 4.31
CA ILE A 171 -9.32 -12.86 3.43
C ILE A 171 -9.57 -14.34 3.14
N ARG A 172 -10.82 -14.76 3.29
CA ARG A 172 -11.32 -16.07 2.88
C ARG A 172 -12.16 -15.95 1.62
N ILE A 173 -11.84 -16.75 0.63
CA ILE A 173 -12.54 -16.84 -0.63
C ILE A 173 -13.07 -18.26 -0.76
N GLU A 174 -14.36 -18.40 -0.87
CA GLU A 174 -15.04 -19.69 -1.04
C GLU A 174 -15.47 -19.86 -2.48
N PHE A 175 -15.23 -21.04 -3.02
CA PHE A 175 -15.54 -21.40 -4.40
C PHE A 175 -16.56 -22.53 -4.44
N TRP A 176 -17.52 -22.40 -5.36
CA TRP A 176 -18.36 -23.50 -5.81
C TRP A 176 -17.88 -23.94 -7.20
N GLY A 177 -17.13 -25.04 -7.26
CA GLY A 177 -16.35 -25.35 -8.45
C GLY A 177 -15.28 -24.28 -8.68
N ASP A 178 -15.33 -23.62 -9.84
CA ASP A 178 -14.41 -22.54 -10.20
C ASP A 178 -14.99 -21.13 -9.96
N GLU A 179 -16.27 -21.03 -9.56
CA GLU A 179 -16.94 -19.76 -9.31
C GLU A 179 -16.77 -19.31 -7.85
N VAL A 180 -16.46 -18.03 -7.64
CA VAL A 180 -16.41 -17.43 -6.30
C VAL A 180 -17.81 -17.27 -5.75
N ASP A 181 -18.12 -18.03 -4.69
CA ASP A 181 -19.39 -17.98 -3.98
C ASP A 181 -19.41 -16.88 -2.92
N SER A 182 -18.36 -16.78 -2.13
CA SER A 182 -18.27 -15.77 -1.09
C SER A 182 -16.85 -15.24 -0.87
N ILE A 183 -16.76 -13.99 -0.37
CA ILE A 183 -15.51 -13.35 0.04
C ILE A 183 -15.74 -12.73 1.42
N ARG A 184 -14.92 -13.12 2.41
CA ARG A 184 -15.02 -12.64 3.79
C ARG A 184 -13.67 -12.31 4.37
N TYR A 185 -13.61 -11.31 5.25
CA TYR A 185 -12.43 -11.06 6.07
C TYR A 185 -12.50 -11.89 7.35
N PHE A 186 -11.33 -12.31 7.83
CA PHE A 186 -11.16 -12.96 9.13
C PHE A 186 -9.96 -12.38 9.88
N ASN A 187 -9.96 -12.51 11.19
CA ASN A 187 -8.89 -12.06 12.10
C ASN A 187 -8.17 -13.28 12.68
#